data_ecfdd56dba07eb57be94981a9a21da99
#
_entry.id   ecfdd56dba07eb57be94981a9a21da99
#
_cell.length_a   1.000
_cell.length_b   1.000
_cell.length_c   1.000
_cell.angle_alpha   90.00
_cell.angle_beta   90.00
_cell.angle_gamma   90.00
#
_symmetry.space_group_name_H-M   'P 1'
#
loop_
_entity.id
_entity.type
_entity.pdbx_description
1 polymer ?
#
loop_
_entity_poly.entity_id
_entity_poly.type
_entity_poly.pdbx_seq_one_letter_code
_entity_poly.pdbx_strand_id
1 'polypeptide(L)'
;KIDKVLPGDVAFKLYDTYGFPLDLTEDILKNKSLKVDHQKFDELMKKSKELAKKNWKGSGDSSEEAIWFSIKDKTGPTEFLGYESNQSEGVVLNLIKDNKETKSLSSGEEGMIITNQTPFYGESGGQLGDKGTIVSGNSVFEVEDTQKKLGDLFVHYGSLKTGEIKINDVVEMKIDVERRDNLKAYHSATHLLHESLRRTLGKHVMQKGSLVAPDRLRFDFSHMKPITDEELVTIDKLVNEYVSNSSEVTTRIMTPKAAIEKGALAFFGEKYGEEVRVVSMGCLLYTSPSPRDRI
;
A
#
# COMPACT_ATOMS: atom_id res chain seq x y z
N LYS A 1 39.78 25.62 16.95
CA LYS A 1 39.24 24.34 16.45
C LYS A 1 37.86 24.66 15.88
N ILE A 2 37.70 24.61 14.56
CA ILE A 2 36.40 24.75 13.92
C ILE A 2 35.66 23.47 14.21
N ASP A 3 34.52 23.56 14.92
CA ASP A 3 33.67 22.42 15.18
C ASP A 3 33.21 21.85 13.83
N LYS A 4 33.61 20.61 13.57
CA LYS A 4 33.30 19.88 12.34
C LYS A 4 31.85 19.35 12.32
N VAL A 5 30.91 20.19 12.74
CA VAL A 5 29.49 19.82 12.85
C VAL A 5 28.65 20.84 12.08
N LEU A 6 27.81 20.37 11.16
CA LEU A 6 26.81 21.21 10.52
C LEU A 6 25.70 21.51 11.55
N PRO A 7 25.34 22.78 11.77
CA PRO A 7 24.25 23.12 12.69
C PRO A 7 22.92 22.46 12.30
N GLY A 8 22.19 21.94 13.27
CA GLY A 8 20.93 21.21 13.03
C GLY A 8 19.81 22.06 12.43
N ASP A 9 19.82 23.38 12.65
CA ASP A 9 18.91 24.33 12.01
C ASP A 9 19.16 24.48 10.50
N VAL A 10 20.43 24.41 10.07
CA VAL A 10 20.79 24.41 8.66
C VAL A 10 20.36 23.10 8.00
N ALA A 11 20.62 21.96 8.63
CA ALA A 11 20.15 20.65 8.15
C ALA A 11 18.62 20.58 8.10
N PHE A 12 17.94 21.15 9.09
CA PHE A 12 16.48 21.24 9.12
C PHE A 12 15.94 22.12 7.98
N LYS A 13 16.58 23.27 7.72
CA LYS A 13 16.20 24.14 6.59
C LYS A 13 16.37 23.46 5.23
N LEU A 14 17.45 22.68 5.06
CA LEU A 14 17.66 21.88 3.85
C LEU A 14 16.53 20.86 3.66
N TYR A 15 16.11 20.21 4.74
CA TYR A 15 15.02 19.23 4.72
C TYR A 15 13.64 19.90 4.50
N ASP A 16 13.28 20.86 5.32
CA ASP A 16 11.93 21.44 5.39
C ASP A 16 11.63 22.40 4.21
N THR A 17 12.62 23.23 3.84
CA THR A 17 12.44 24.28 2.82
C THR A 17 12.81 23.81 1.42
N TYR A 18 13.88 23.02 1.31
CA TYR A 18 14.42 22.60 0.01
C TYR A 18 14.16 21.14 -0.33
N GLY A 19 13.44 20.39 0.54
CA GLY A 19 13.13 18.99 0.32
C GLY A 19 14.35 18.06 0.28
N PHE A 20 15.50 18.49 0.85
CA PHE A 20 16.74 17.74 0.80
C PHE A 20 16.85 16.79 2.00
N PRO A 21 16.79 15.45 1.81
CA PRO A 21 16.77 14.49 2.88
C PRO A 21 18.00 14.55 3.80
N LEU A 22 17.80 14.25 5.09
CA LEU A 22 18.87 14.29 6.11
C LEU A 22 19.98 13.28 5.79
N ASP A 23 19.62 12.07 5.34
CA ASP A 23 20.56 11.02 4.95
C ASP A 23 21.49 11.45 3.80
N LEU A 24 20.97 12.17 2.81
CA LEU A 24 21.80 12.76 1.74
C LEU A 24 22.71 13.85 2.27
N THR A 25 22.23 14.68 3.21
CA THR A 25 23.08 15.68 3.87
C THR A 25 24.23 15.00 4.61
N GLU A 26 23.96 13.92 5.33
CA GLU A 26 24.97 13.15 6.05
C GLU A 26 25.99 12.49 5.13
N ASP A 27 25.56 11.92 4.01
CA ASP A 27 26.46 11.26 3.06
C ASP A 27 27.42 12.25 2.41
N ILE A 28 26.95 13.45 2.09
CA ILE A 28 27.82 14.53 1.59
C ILE A 28 28.83 14.97 2.66
N LEU A 29 28.39 15.07 3.90
CA LEU A 29 29.23 15.52 5.03
C LEU A 29 30.26 14.47 5.44
N LYS A 30 29.94 13.15 5.33
CA LYS A 30 30.90 12.05 5.56
C LYS A 30 32.15 12.21 4.69
N ASN A 31 31.97 12.57 3.43
CA ASN A 31 33.10 12.80 2.49
C ASN A 31 33.98 13.98 2.89
N LYS A 32 33.46 14.89 3.74
CA LYS A 32 34.18 16.07 4.26
C LYS A 32 34.59 15.90 5.72
N SER A 33 34.43 14.72 6.31
CA SER A 33 34.66 14.44 7.74
C SER A 33 33.88 15.38 8.68
N LEU A 34 32.69 15.78 8.28
CA LEU A 34 31.74 16.58 9.03
C LEU A 34 30.58 15.71 9.53
N LYS A 35 29.93 16.14 10.62
CA LYS A 35 28.73 15.50 11.17
C LYS A 35 27.58 16.49 11.21
N VAL A 36 26.36 16.02 11.40
CA VAL A 36 25.17 16.85 11.64
C VAL A 36 24.88 16.90 13.14
N ASP A 37 24.41 18.04 13.63
CA ASP A 37 23.81 18.18 14.94
C ASP A 37 22.38 17.61 14.92
N HIS A 38 22.28 16.30 15.17
CA HIS A 38 21.01 15.57 15.21
C HIS A 38 20.08 16.08 16.29
N GLN A 39 20.61 16.41 17.48
CA GLN A 39 19.79 16.84 18.59
C GLN A 39 18.99 18.08 18.22
N LYS A 40 19.66 19.06 17.62
CA LYS A 40 18.99 20.29 17.19
C LYS A 40 18.06 20.08 15.99
N PHE A 41 18.42 19.21 15.08
CA PHE A 41 17.56 18.82 13.95
C PHE A 41 16.26 18.19 14.47
N ASP A 42 16.34 17.21 15.37
CA ASP A 42 15.19 16.50 15.95
C ASP A 42 14.27 17.41 16.76
N GLU A 43 14.86 18.35 17.52
CA GLU A 43 14.09 19.39 18.24
C GLU A 43 13.25 20.23 17.26
N LEU A 44 13.84 20.66 16.14
CA LEU A 44 13.15 21.46 15.13
C LEU A 44 12.10 20.66 14.38
N MET A 45 12.40 19.39 14.05
CA MET A 45 11.43 18.46 13.48
C MET A 45 10.22 18.25 14.38
N LYS A 46 10.45 18.09 15.69
CA LYS A 46 9.37 17.94 16.67
C LYS A 46 8.52 19.21 16.74
N LYS A 47 9.14 20.38 16.79
CA LYS A 47 8.43 21.67 16.76
C LYS A 47 7.64 21.87 15.47
N SER A 48 8.19 21.53 14.31
CA SER A 48 7.48 21.61 13.02
C SER A 48 6.27 20.69 13.00
N LYS A 49 6.40 19.44 13.47
CA LYS A 49 5.28 18.50 13.62
C LYS A 49 4.21 19.00 14.60
N GLU A 50 4.60 19.60 15.72
CA GLU A 50 3.67 20.17 16.70
C GLU A 50 2.95 21.42 16.14
N LEU A 51 3.65 22.29 15.40
CA LEU A 51 3.07 23.42 14.69
C LEU A 51 2.14 22.98 13.57
N ALA A 52 2.51 21.98 12.79
CA ALA A 52 1.66 21.37 11.80
C ALA A 52 0.39 20.79 12.43
N LYS A 53 0.49 20.09 13.56
CA LYS A 53 -0.67 19.62 14.33
C LYS A 53 -1.55 20.75 14.88
N LYS A 54 -0.94 21.86 15.35
CA LYS A 54 -1.70 23.03 15.84
C LYS A 54 -2.36 23.84 14.74
N ASN A 55 -1.71 23.95 13.59
CA ASN A 55 -2.22 24.70 12.42
C ASN A 55 -3.15 23.86 11.55
N TRP A 56 -3.13 22.53 11.72
CA TRP A 56 -4.06 21.63 11.12
C TRP A 56 -5.42 21.79 11.80
N LYS A 57 -6.17 22.78 11.33
CA LYS A 57 -7.61 22.88 11.58
C LYS A 57 -8.23 21.72 10.85
N GLY A 58 -8.47 20.62 11.59
CA GLY A 58 -8.94 19.34 11.12
C GLY A 58 -9.72 19.40 9.82
N SER A 59 -9.09 19.08 8.72
CA SER A 59 -9.81 18.50 7.62
C SER A 59 -10.33 17.16 8.16
N GLY A 60 -11.60 16.88 8.04
CA GLY A 60 -12.41 15.70 8.44
C GLY A 60 -11.76 14.40 8.98
N ASP A 61 -10.47 14.19 8.82
CA ASP A 61 -9.74 12.95 9.12
C ASP A 61 -9.86 12.47 10.58
N SER A 62 -9.86 13.37 11.56
CA SER A 62 -9.98 12.93 12.97
C SER A 62 -11.38 12.46 13.35
N SER A 63 -12.42 12.98 12.70
CA SER A 63 -13.80 12.52 12.87
C SER A 63 -14.05 11.26 12.04
N GLU A 64 -13.41 11.13 10.88
CA GLU A 64 -13.45 9.93 10.05
C GLU A 64 -12.73 8.75 10.71
N GLU A 65 -11.55 8.95 11.28
CA GLU A 65 -10.87 7.88 12.03
C GLU A 65 -11.72 7.39 13.20
N ALA A 66 -12.38 8.28 13.94
CA ALA A 66 -13.23 7.91 15.08
C ALA A 66 -14.41 7.00 14.68
N ILE A 67 -15.02 7.22 13.51
CA ILE A 67 -16.11 6.37 13.02
C ILE A 67 -15.63 4.95 12.72
N TRP A 68 -14.43 4.81 12.11
CA TRP A 68 -13.86 3.50 11.80
C TRP A 68 -13.53 2.69 13.04
N PHE A 69 -12.99 3.32 14.11
CA PHE A 69 -12.78 2.65 15.40
C PHE A 69 -14.09 2.17 16.00
N SER A 70 -15.13 3.03 16.03
CA SER A 70 -16.44 2.65 16.56
C SER A 70 -17.09 1.50 15.79
N ILE A 71 -16.95 1.50 14.46
CA ILE A 71 -17.48 0.44 13.60
C ILE A 71 -16.71 -0.85 13.86
N LYS A 72 -15.38 -0.81 13.85
CA LYS A 72 -14.54 -2.00 14.08
C LYS A 72 -14.78 -2.63 15.45
N ASP A 73 -15.00 -1.84 16.50
CA ASP A 73 -15.35 -2.33 17.82
C ASP A 73 -16.70 -3.08 17.85
N LYS A 74 -17.64 -2.68 16.97
CA LYS A 74 -18.97 -3.31 16.86
C LYS A 74 -18.96 -4.54 15.96
N THR A 75 -18.23 -4.47 14.82
CA THR A 75 -18.31 -5.49 13.75
C THR A 75 -17.18 -6.51 13.80
N GLY A 76 -16.08 -6.18 14.47
CA GLY A 76 -14.84 -6.93 14.37
C GLY A 76 -14.10 -6.69 13.02
N PRO A 77 -13.03 -7.47 12.76
CA PRO A 77 -12.31 -7.44 11.48
C PRO A 77 -13.13 -8.11 10.37
N THR A 78 -12.87 -7.69 9.13
CA THR A 78 -13.44 -8.36 7.95
C THR A 78 -12.53 -9.52 7.53
N GLU A 79 -13.08 -10.71 7.29
CA GLU A 79 -12.35 -11.85 6.74
C GLU A 79 -12.12 -11.66 5.24
N PHE A 80 -10.85 -11.75 4.80
CA PHE A 80 -10.49 -11.58 3.39
C PHE A 80 -10.39 -12.94 2.68
N LEU A 81 -11.28 -13.19 1.72
CA LEU A 81 -11.36 -14.44 0.95
C LEU A 81 -10.76 -14.32 -0.47
N GLY A 82 -10.32 -13.12 -0.86
CA GLY A 82 -9.95 -12.81 -2.24
C GLY A 82 -8.62 -13.43 -2.71
N TYR A 83 -7.92 -14.21 -1.89
CA TYR A 83 -6.81 -15.03 -2.34
C TYR A 83 -7.29 -16.31 -3.06
N GLU A 84 -8.42 -16.85 -2.65
CA GLU A 84 -8.91 -18.14 -3.11
C GLU A 84 -10.15 -18.01 -4.02
N SER A 85 -10.93 -16.93 -3.86
CA SER A 85 -12.18 -16.77 -4.59
C SER A 85 -12.36 -15.35 -5.14
N ASN A 86 -12.97 -15.28 -6.33
CA ASN A 86 -13.40 -14.04 -6.97
C ASN A 86 -14.85 -13.66 -6.60
N GLN A 87 -15.52 -14.49 -5.80
CA GLN A 87 -16.87 -14.27 -5.31
C GLN A 87 -17.06 -14.91 -3.93
N SER A 88 -17.94 -14.33 -3.13
CA SER A 88 -18.35 -14.92 -1.85
C SER A 88 -19.73 -14.42 -1.45
N GLU A 89 -20.38 -15.14 -0.56
CA GLU A 89 -21.49 -14.60 0.21
C GLU A 89 -20.95 -13.82 1.40
N GLY A 90 -21.78 -12.99 2.00
CA GLY A 90 -21.48 -12.28 3.24
C GLY A 90 -22.72 -11.65 3.85
N VAL A 91 -22.55 -11.08 5.03
CA VAL A 91 -23.62 -10.36 5.75
C VAL A 91 -23.21 -8.89 5.89
N VAL A 92 -24.12 -7.99 5.59
CA VAL A 92 -23.92 -6.54 5.78
C VAL A 92 -23.91 -6.25 7.29
N LEU A 93 -22.77 -5.84 7.80
CA LEU A 93 -22.59 -5.50 9.21
C LEU A 93 -22.82 -4.01 9.49
N ASN A 94 -22.45 -3.15 8.53
CA ASN A 94 -22.64 -1.72 8.68
C ASN A 94 -22.81 -1.04 7.31
N LEU A 95 -23.56 0.06 7.32
CA LEU A 95 -23.80 0.93 6.17
C LEU A 95 -23.47 2.37 6.55
N ILE A 96 -22.80 3.08 5.64
CA ILE A 96 -22.42 4.49 5.84
C ILE A 96 -22.90 5.30 4.66
N LYS A 97 -23.53 6.43 4.96
CA LYS A 97 -23.93 7.46 3.99
C LYS A 97 -23.57 8.82 4.57
N ASP A 98 -23.01 9.72 3.75
CA ASP A 98 -22.60 11.06 4.16
C ASP A 98 -21.75 11.07 5.45
N ASN A 99 -20.79 10.13 5.55
CA ASN A 99 -19.93 9.92 6.72
C ASN A 99 -20.69 9.63 8.04
N LYS A 100 -21.89 9.06 7.95
CA LYS A 100 -22.70 8.65 9.10
C LYS A 100 -23.23 7.23 8.92
N GLU A 101 -23.29 6.49 10.03
CA GLU A 101 -23.94 5.18 10.04
C GLU A 101 -25.41 5.32 9.67
N THR A 102 -25.90 4.47 8.78
CA THR A 102 -27.31 4.37 8.38
C THR A 102 -27.82 2.93 8.50
N LYS A 103 -29.14 2.75 8.55
CA LYS A 103 -29.73 1.41 8.60
C LYS A 103 -30.02 0.80 7.24
N SER A 104 -30.12 1.64 6.21
CA SER A 104 -30.35 1.20 4.83
C SER A 104 -29.76 2.18 3.82
N LEU A 105 -29.52 1.69 2.61
CA LEU A 105 -29.25 2.45 1.40
C LEU A 105 -30.36 2.16 0.39
N SER A 106 -30.82 3.19 -0.31
CA SER A 106 -31.86 3.13 -1.34
C SER A 106 -31.29 3.36 -2.72
N SER A 107 -32.02 2.94 -3.76
CA SER A 107 -31.62 3.12 -5.17
C SER A 107 -31.26 4.58 -5.49
N GLY A 108 -30.12 4.76 -6.16
CA GLY A 108 -29.54 6.07 -6.51
C GLY A 108 -28.66 6.68 -5.43
N GLU A 109 -28.54 6.06 -4.25
CA GLU A 109 -27.71 6.58 -3.18
C GLU A 109 -26.26 6.07 -3.28
N GLU A 110 -25.31 6.97 -3.04
CA GLU A 110 -23.92 6.64 -2.79
C GLU A 110 -23.72 6.30 -1.32
N GLY A 111 -22.82 5.37 -1.04
CA GLY A 111 -22.53 4.96 0.32
C GLY A 111 -21.41 3.95 0.42
N MET A 112 -21.26 3.40 1.62
CA MET A 112 -20.23 2.41 1.92
C MET A 112 -20.87 1.21 2.60
N ILE A 113 -20.44 0.02 2.21
CA ILE A 113 -20.88 -1.25 2.78
C ILE A 113 -19.71 -1.92 3.47
N ILE A 114 -19.95 -2.41 4.68
CA ILE A 114 -19.01 -3.23 5.44
C ILE A 114 -19.67 -4.58 5.70
N THR A 115 -18.96 -5.66 5.37
CA THR A 115 -19.41 -7.04 5.49
C THR A 115 -18.53 -7.83 6.46
N ASN A 116 -19.00 -8.97 6.95
CA ASN A 116 -18.21 -9.86 7.80
C ASN A 116 -17.01 -10.48 7.07
N GLN A 117 -17.15 -10.72 5.77
CA GLN A 117 -16.12 -11.30 4.90
C GLN A 117 -16.22 -10.69 3.51
N THR A 118 -15.13 -10.75 2.70
CA THR A 118 -15.12 -10.16 1.36
C THR A 118 -14.09 -10.81 0.43
N PRO A 119 -14.40 -10.96 -0.88
CA PRO A 119 -13.42 -11.30 -1.90
C PRO A 119 -12.69 -10.06 -2.45
N PHE A 120 -13.14 -8.83 -2.11
CA PHE A 120 -12.61 -7.58 -2.63
C PHE A 120 -11.29 -7.23 -1.94
N TYR A 121 -10.22 -7.04 -2.71
CA TYR A 121 -8.96 -6.52 -2.20
C TYR A 121 -9.11 -5.04 -1.86
N GLY A 122 -8.83 -4.68 -0.61
CA GLY A 122 -8.77 -3.28 -0.18
C GLY A 122 -7.44 -2.63 -0.54
N GLU A 123 -7.49 -1.40 -1.04
CA GLU A 123 -6.30 -0.65 -1.42
C GLU A 123 -5.23 -0.69 -0.32
N SER A 124 -4.05 -1.17 -0.67
CA SER A 124 -2.92 -1.31 0.24
C SER A 124 -1.61 -1.40 -0.51
N GLY A 125 -0.54 -0.86 0.08
CA GLY A 125 0.81 -0.97 -0.46
C GLY A 125 0.98 -0.42 -1.89
N GLY A 126 0.13 0.52 -2.32
CA GLY A 126 0.15 1.12 -3.65
C GLY A 126 -0.59 0.32 -4.73
N GLN A 127 -1.20 -0.83 -4.42
CA GLN A 127 -2.16 -1.48 -5.31
C GLN A 127 -3.56 -0.96 -5.05
N LEU A 128 -4.24 -0.52 -6.12
CA LEU A 128 -5.62 -0.05 -6.05
C LEU A 128 -6.58 -1.15 -5.60
N GLY A 129 -7.66 -0.73 -4.96
CA GLY A 129 -8.75 -1.59 -4.54
C GLY A 129 -9.53 -2.20 -5.71
N ASP A 130 -10.22 -3.29 -5.41
CA ASP A 130 -11.09 -3.93 -6.39
C ASP A 130 -12.39 -3.18 -6.60
N LYS A 131 -12.97 -3.44 -7.75
CA LYS A 131 -14.32 -3.04 -8.15
C LYS A 131 -15.16 -4.28 -8.39
N GLY A 132 -16.46 -4.10 -8.47
CA GLY A 132 -17.40 -5.19 -8.75
C GLY A 132 -18.80 -4.92 -8.27
N THR A 133 -19.52 -5.94 -7.82
CA THR A 133 -20.91 -5.83 -7.40
C THR A 133 -21.19 -6.55 -6.08
N ILE A 134 -22.10 -5.97 -5.29
CA ILE A 134 -22.69 -6.58 -4.11
C ILE A 134 -24.20 -6.65 -4.35
N VAL A 135 -24.77 -7.86 -4.27
CA VAL A 135 -26.15 -8.12 -4.65
C VAL A 135 -26.91 -8.73 -3.47
N SER A 136 -28.11 -8.20 -3.18
CA SER A 136 -29.06 -8.78 -2.23
C SER A 136 -30.44 -8.87 -2.87
N GLY A 137 -30.89 -10.06 -3.22
CA GLY A 137 -32.13 -10.25 -3.97
C GLY A 137 -32.16 -9.46 -5.29
N ASN A 138 -33.02 -8.44 -5.39
CA ASN A 138 -33.10 -7.56 -6.58
C ASN A 138 -32.28 -6.27 -6.41
N SER A 139 -31.57 -6.11 -5.31
CA SER A 139 -30.78 -4.91 -5.01
C SER A 139 -29.35 -5.12 -5.52
N VAL A 140 -28.84 -4.14 -6.27
CA VAL A 140 -27.50 -4.18 -6.86
C VAL A 140 -26.72 -2.93 -6.44
N PHE A 141 -25.67 -3.14 -5.68
CA PHE A 141 -24.70 -2.10 -5.32
C PHE A 141 -23.45 -2.27 -6.17
N GLU A 142 -23.09 -1.23 -6.90
CA GLU A 142 -21.89 -1.18 -7.71
C GLU A 142 -20.73 -0.66 -6.86
N VAL A 143 -19.72 -1.51 -6.66
CA VAL A 143 -18.51 -1.16 -5.91
C VAL A 143 -17.53 -0.48 -6.86
N GLU A 144 -17.25 0.79 -6.59
CA GLU A 144 -16.35 1.63 -7.38
C GLU A 144 -14.93 1.67 -6.82
N ASP A 145 -14.77 1.37 -5.52
CA ASP A 145 -13.48 1.25 -4.84
C ASP A 145 -13.62 0.42 -3.58
N THR A 146 -12.53 -0.22 -3.17
CA THR A 146 -12.44 -0.95 -1.91
C THR A 146 -11.22 -0.47 -1.15
N GLN A 147 -11.41 0.00 0.07
CA GLN A 147 -10.33 0.49 0.93
C GLN A 147 -10.20 -0.33 2.20
N LYS A 148 -8.99 -0.40 2.71
CA LYS A 148 -8.66 -1.07 3.96
C LYS A 148 -8.44 -0.03 5.05
N LYS A 149 -9.31 0.01 6.05
CA LYS A 149 -9.23 0.89 7.22
C LYS A 149 -8.75 0.10 8.44
N LEU A 150 -8.01 0.76 9.31
CA LEU A 150 -7.51 0.18 10.58
C LEU A 150 -6.84 -1.21 10.44
N GLY A 151 -6.26 -1.49 9.26
CA GLY A 151 -5.48 -2.68 8.97
C GLY A 151 -6.26 -3.91 8.49
N ASP A 152 -7.52 -4.09 8.90
CA ASP A 152 -8.32 -5.30 8.63
C ASP A 152 -9.82 -5.06 8.47
N LEU A 153 -10.28 -3.82 8.43
CA LEU A 153 -11.66 -3.45 8.12
C LEU A 153 -11.75 -3.07 6.63
N PHE A 154 -12.46 -3.89 5.83
CA PHE A 154 -12.66 -3.63 4.41
C PHE A 154 -13.94 -2.85 4.18
N VAL A 155 -13.84 -1.75 3.45
CA VAL A 155 -14.93 -0.80 3.18
C VAL A 155 -15.15 -0.72 1.68
N HIS A 156 -16.34 -1.09 1.23
CA HIS A 156 -16.73 -1.06 -0.18
C HIS A 156 -17.46 0.25 -0.47
N TYR A 157 -16.83 1.12 -1.25
CA TYR A 157 -17.36 2.41 -1.69
C TYR A 157 -18.10 2.24 -3.01
N GLY A 158 -19.26 2.86 -3.15
CA GLY A 158 -20.01 2.77 -4.40
C GLY A 158 -21.40 3.34 -4.31
N SER A 159 -22.28 2.89 -5.21
CA SER A 159 -23.64 3.39 -5.33
C SER A 159 -24.66 2.24 -5.52
N LEU A 160 -25.79 2.35 -4.86
CA LEU A 160 -26.90 1.40 -5.03
C LEU A 160 -27.68 1.74 -6.30
N LYS A 161 -27.59 0.86 -7.30
CA LYS A 161 -28.22 1.08 -8.60
C LYS A 161 -29.72 0.73 -8.57
N THR A 162 -30.08 -0.34 -7.86
CA THR A 162 -31.46 -0.81 -7.76
C THR A 162 -31.77 -1.33 -6.36
N GLY A 163 -33.03 -1.22 -5.93
CA GLY A 163 -33.51 -1.82 -4.70
C GLY A 163 -33.17 -1.07 -3.42
N GLU A 164 -33.10 -1.82 -2.32
CA GLU A 164 -32.72 -1.34 -0.98
C GLU A 164 -31.83 -2.40 -0.34
N ILE A 165 -30.75 -1.98 0.33
CA ILE A 165 -29.88 -2.85 1.14
C ILE A 165 -29.91 -2.37 2.58
N LYS A 166 -30.03 -3.34 3.52
CA LYS A 166 -30.15 -3.11 4.97
C LYS A 166 -29.03 -3.83 5.74
N ILE A 167 -28.81 -3.36 6.96
CA ILE A 167 -27.96 -4.09 7.92
C ILE A 167 -28.58 -5.48 8.17
N ASN A 168 -27.72 -6.50 8.23
CA ASN A 168 -28.02 -7.93 8.32
C ASN A 168 -28.55 -8.58 7.03
N ASP A 169 -28.63 -7.88 5.92
CA ASP A 169 -28.91 -8.53 4.64
C ASP A 169 -27.78 -9.50 4.27
N VAL A 170 -28.16 -10.65 3.75
CA VAL A 170 -27.23 -11.57 3.10
C VAL A 170 -26.98 -11.07 1.68
N VAL A 171 -25.72 -10.99 1.31
CA VAL A 171 -25.27 -10.46 0.02
C VAL A 171 -24.35 -11.42 -0.70
N GLU A 172 -24.47 -11.46 -2.02
CA GLU A 172 -23.50 -12.06 -2.91
C GLU A 172 -22.54 -10.98 -3.42
N MET A 173 -21.25 -11.23 -3.29
CA MET A 173 -20.19 -10.32 -3.66
C MET A 173 -19.39 -10.90 -4.82
N LYS A 174 -19.19 -10.13 -5.88
CA LYS A 174 -18.43 -10.53 -7.06
C LYS A 174 -17.53 -9.40 -7.53
N ILE A 175 -16.22 -9.69 -7.62
CA ILE A 175 -15.25 -8.72 -8.12
C ILE A 175 -15.27 -8.66 -9.65
N ASP A 176 -14.76 -7.55 -10.19
CA ASP A 176 -14.35 -7.44 -11.60
C ASP A 176 -13.07 -8.25 -11.80
N VAL A 177 -13.25 -9.45 -12.39
CA VAL A 177 -12.15 -10.42 -12.57
C VAL A 177 -11.10 -9.90 -13.55
N GLU A 178 -11.53 -9.26 -14.65
CA GLU A 178 -10.61 -8.72 -15.65
C GLU A 178 -9.71 -7.64 -15.05
N ARG A 179 -10.32 -6.73 -14.30
CA ARG A 179 -9.57 -5.71 -13.53
C ARG A 179 -8.58 -6.34 -12.54
N ARG A 180 -9.01 -7.35 -11.77
CA ARG A 180 -8.16 -8.05 -10.81
C ARG A 180 -6.98 -8.73 -11.49
N ASP A 181 -7.19 -9.39 -12.63
CA ASP A 181 -6.14 -10.08 -13.35
C ASP A 181 -5.11 -9.10 -13.94
N ASN A 182 -5.56 -7.96 -14.42
CA ASN A 182 -4.67 -6.87 -14.81
C ASN A 182 -3.85 -6.35 -13.62
N LEU A 183 -4.47 -6.11 -12.46
CA LEU A 183 -3.76 -5.71 -11.24
C LEU A 183 -2.71 -6.74 -10.81
N LYS A 184 -3.03 -8.04 -10.87
CA LYS A 184 -2.07 -9.13 -10.59
C LYS A 184 -0.88 -9.12 -11.55
N ALA A 185 -1.13 -8.90 -12.85
CA ALA A 185 -0.09 -8.82 -13.86
C ALA A 185 0.86 -7.64 -13.59
N TYR A 186 0.32 -6.43 -13.37
CA TYR A 186 1.14 -5.26 -13.06
C TYR A 186 1.82 -5.34 -11.69
N HIS A 187 1.21 -6.01 -10.71
CA HIS A 187 1.86 -6.29 -9.43
C HIS A 187 3.10 -7.18 -9.63
N SER A 188 2.95 -8.28 -10.36
CA SER A 188 4.08 -9.15 -10.70
C SER A 188 5.15 -8.41 -11.49
N ALA A 189 4.76 -7.63 -12.50
CA ALA A 189 5.67 -6.81 -13.29
C ALA A 189 6.45 -5.80 -12.42
N THR A 190 5.83 -5.25 -11.37
CA THR A 190 6.52 -4.35 -10.42
C THR A 190 7.68 -5.06 -9.71
N HIS A 191 7.50 -6.30 -9.30
CA HIS A 191 8.57 -7.09 -8.67
C HIS A 191 9.67 -7.45 -9.67
N LEU A 192 9.31 -7.84 -10.89
CA LEU A 192 10.27 -8.16 -11.94
C LEU A 192 11.09 -6.92 -12.33
N LEU A 193 10.44 -5.76 -12.41
CA LEU A 193 11.09 -4.48 -12.67
C LEU A 193 12.08 -4.13 -11.55
N HIS A 194 11.68 -4.28 -10.29
CA HIS A 194 12.56 -4.00 -9.15
C HIS A 194 13.83 -4.87 -9.20
N GLU A 195 13.68 -6.18 -9.45
CA GLU A 195 14.84 -7.08 -9.57
C GLU A 195 15.72 -6.71 -10.77
N SER A 196 15.14 -6.38 -11.93
CA SER A 196 15.89 -5.97 -13.12
C SER A 196 16.66 -4.67 -12.89
N LEU A 197 16.06 -3.70 -12.21
CA LEU A 197 16.73 -2.46 -11.78
C LEU A 197 17.91 -2.76 -10.83
N ARG A 198 17.73 -3.63 -9.85
CA ARG A 198 18.80 -4.01 -8.91
C ARG A 198 19.94 -4.76 -9.58
N ARG A 199 19.66 -5.61 -10.56
CA ARG A 199 20.70 -6.31 -11.33
C ARG A 199 21.50 -5.40 -12.22
N THR A 200 20.84 -4.44 -12.84
CA THR A 200 21.48 -3.51 -13.81
C THR A 200 22.17 -2.36 -13.10
N LEU A 201 21.49 -1.71 -12.14
CA LEU A 201 21.99 -0.48 -11.50
C LEU A 201 22.71 -0.74 -10.18
N GLY A 202 22.48 -1.88 -9.54
CA GLY A 202 23.13 -2.28 -8.30
C GLY A 202 22.19 -2.45 -7.10
N LYS A 203 22.70 -3.10 -6.05
CA LYS A 203 21.92 -3.47 -4.84
C LYS A 203 21.42 -2.28 -4.00
N HIS A 204 21.90 -1.07 -4.27
CA HIS A 204 21.45 0.16 -3.60
C HIS A 204 20.06 0.62 -4.05
N VAL A 205 19.55 0.09 -5.18
CA VAL A 205 18.21 0.38 -5.65
C VAL A 205 17.20 -0.17 -4.65
N MET A 206 16.42 0.75 -4.06
CA MET A 206 15.38 0.46 -3.08
C MET A 206 14.08 1.13 -3.49
N GLN A 207 12.97 0.43 -3.34
CA GLN A 207 11.65 1.00 -3.56
C GLN A 207 11.40 2.15 -2.57
N LYS A 208 10.90 3.28 -3.08
CA LYS A 208 10.46 4.44 -2.31
C LYS A 208 8.95 4.64 -2.39
N GLY A 209 8.33 4.21 -3.47
CA GLY A 209 6.90 4.22 -3.68
C GLY A 209 6.50 3.30 -4.82
N SER A 210 5.23 2.98 -4.92
CA SER A 210 4.69 2.30 -6.10
C SER A 210 3.19 2.55 -6.25
N LEU A 211 2.72 2.50 -7.49
CA LEU A 211 1.32 2.44 -7.84
C LEU A 211 1.12 1.24 -8.77
N VAL A 212 0.13 0.41 -8.46
CA VAL A 212 -0.34 -0.68 -9.33
C VAL A 212 -1.80 -0.42 -9.65
N ALA A 213 -2.05 -0.07 -10.91
CA ALA A 213 -3.37 0.18 -11.49
C ALA A 213 -3.66 -0.87 -12.58
N PRO A 214 -4.92 -1.02 -13.05
CA PRO A 214 -5.26 -2.04 -14.05
C PRO A 214 -4.69 -1.74 -15.45
N ASP A 215 -4.22 -0.52 -15.69
CA ASP A 215 -3.72 -0.03 -16.98
C ASP A 215 -2.23 0.36 -16.96
N ARG A 216 -1.63 0.44 -15.76
CA ARG A 216 -0.23 0.87 -15.59
C ARG A 216 0.34 0.53 -14.23
N LEU A 217 1.66 0.59 -14.14
CA LEU A 217 2.37 0.65 -12.87
C LEU A 217 3.26 1.90 -12.81
N ARG A 218 3.53 2.39 -11.58
CA ARG A 218 4.58 3.36 -11.29
C ARG A 218 5.47 2.75 -10.21
N PHE A 219 6.78 2.88 -10.40
CA PHE A 219 7.76 2.40 -9.44
C PHE A 219 8.77 3.51 -9.14
N ASP A 220 8.71 4.07 -7.95
CA ASP A 220 9.60 5.10 -7.47
C ASP A 220 10.74 4.44 -6.69
N PHE A 221 11.98 4.75 -7.02
CA PHE A 221 13.15 4.10 -6.42
C PHE A 221 14.33 5.05 -6.22
N SER A 222 15.24 4.66 -5.33
CA SER A 222 16.47 5.41 -5.08
C SER A 222 17.55 5.08 -6.10
N HIS A 223 18.06 6.09 -6.79
CA HIS A 223 19.25 6.01 -7.64
C HIS A 223 19.92 7.38 -7.75
N MET A 224 21.26 7.42 -7.75
CA MET A 224 22.01 8.69 -7.66
C MET A 224 22.35 9.31 -9.01
N LYS A 225 22.11 8.60 -10.11
CA LYS A 225 22.43 9.03 -11.47
C LYS A 225 21.20 8.95 -12.35
N PRO A 226 21.09 9.72 -13.42
CA PRO A 226 20.17 9.41 -14.51
C PRO A 226 20.47 8.01 -15.06
N ILE A 227 19.44 7.26 -15.41
CA ILE A 227 19.58 5.97 -16.09
C ILE A 227 19.99 6.25 -17.54
N THR A 228 21.00 5.55 -18.05
CA THR A 228 21.41 5.67 -19.44
C THR A 228 20.47 4.87 -20.37
N ASP A 229 20.52 5.20 -21.67
CA ASP A 229 19.70 4.48 -22.67
C ASP A 229 20.08 3.00 -22.75
N GLU A 230 21.36 2.66 -22.61
CA GLU A 230 21.83 1.27 -22.59
C GLU A 230 21.35 0.50 -21.34
N GLU A 231 21.31 1.16 -20.18
CA GLU A 231 20.77 0.59 -18.95
C GLU A 231 19.27 0.37 -19.09
N LEU A 232 18.51 1.32 -19.69
CA LEU A 232 17.07 1.17 -19.95
C LEU A 232 16.79 -0.03 -20.87
N VAL A 233 17.53 -0.15 -21.97
CA VAL A 233 17.40 -1.31 -22.90
C VAL A 233 17.69 -2.63 -22.17
N THR A 234 18.70 -2.64 -21.29
CA THR A 234 19.07 -3.83 -20.52
C THR A 234 17.96 -4.21 -19.52
N ILE A 235 17.39 -3.22 -18.81
CA ILE A 235 16.29 -3.41 -17.87
C ILE A 235 15.05 -3.96 -18.60
N ASP A 236 14.68 -3.34 -19.72
CA ASP A 236 13.53 -3.77 -20.53
C ASP A 236 13.69 -5.22 -21.00
N LYS A 237 14.88 -5.56 -21.53
CA LYS A 237 15.19 -6.94 -21.95
C LYS A 237 15.06 -7.93 -20.79
N LEU A 238 15.61 -7.63 -19.62
CA LEU A 238 15.54 -8.50 -18.44
C LEU A 238 14.10 -8.71 -17.97
N VAL A 239 13.29 -7.64 -17.90
CA VAL A 239 11.88 -7.76 -17.52
C VAL A 239 11.14 -8.67 -18.48
N ASN A 240 11.33 -8.46 -19.79
CA ASN A 240 10.68 -9.28 -20.82
C ASN A 240 11.17 -10.74 -20.83
N GLU A 241 12.43 -10.99 -20.53
CA GLU A 241 12.95 -12.35 -20.31
C GLU A 241 12.25 -13.05 -19.14
N TYR A 242 12.10 -12.37 -17.99
CA TYR A 242 11.39 -12.94 -16.84
C TYR A 242 9.92 -13.22 -17.12
N VAL A 243 9.24 -12.31 -17.81
CA VAL A 243 7.84 -12.52 -18.24
C VAL A 243 7.75 -13.72 -19.17
N SER A 244 8.64 -13.81 -20.17
CA SER A 244 8.63 -14.88 -21.18
C SER A 244 8.97 -16.25 -20.59
N ASN A 245 9.79 -16.31 -19.57
CA ASN A 245 10.15 -17.55 -18.86
C ASN A 245 8.96 -18.16 -18.12
N SER A 246 7.88 -17.40 -17.90
CA SER A 246 6.63 -17.86 -17.27
C SER A 246 6.83 -18.79 -16.07
N SER A 247 7.76 -18.43 -15.20
CA SER A 247 8.14 -19.25 -14.04
C SER A 247 6.99 -19.34 -13.03
N GLU A 248 6.87 -20.50 -12.39
CA GLU A 248 5.88 -20.72 -11.35
C GLU A 248 6.03 -19.71 -10.20
N VAL A 249 4.91 -19.15 -9.77
CA VAL A 249 4.84 -18.28 -8.60
C VAL A 249 4.49 -19.13 -7.39
N THR A 250 5.41 -19.19 -6.43
CA THR A 250 5.19 -19.94 -5.18
C THR A 250 5.06 -18.97 -4.00
N THR A 251 4.19 -19.32 -3.08
CA THR A 251 3.98 -18.56 -1.84
C THR A 251 4.33 -19.42 -0.64
N ARG A 252 5.07 -18.84 0.31
CA ARG A 252 5.43 -19.52 1.57
C ARG A 252 5.23 -18.57 2.74
N ILE A 253 4.67 -19.10 3.83
CA ILE A 253 4.58 -18.40 5.11
C ILE A 253 5.83 -18.74 5.92
N MET A 254 6.50 -17.71 6.44
CA MET A 254 7.69 -17.89 7.28
C MET A 254 7.93 -16.66 8.15
N THR A 255 8.83 -16.78 9.13
CA THR A 255 9.21 -15.63 9.95
C THR A 255 10.00 -14.60 9.12
N PRO A 256 9.94 -13.29 9.44
CA PRO A 256 10.71 -12.26 8.74
C PRO A 256 12.22 -12.57 8.68
N LYS A 257 12.77 -13.13 9.76
CA LYS A 257 14.18 -13.53 9.84
C LYS A 257 14.52 -14.62 8.81
N ALA A 258 13.72 -15.67 8.75
CA ALA A 258 13.91 -16.77 7.78
C ALA A 258 13.74 -16.28 6.33
N ALA A 259 12.86 -15.32 6.09
CA ALA A 259 12.68 -14.71 4.78
C ALA A 259 13.95 -13.97 4.33
N ILE A 260 14.52 -13.13 5.19
CA ILE A 260 15.76 -12.37 4.91
C ILE A 260 16.94 -13.32 4.68
N GLU A 261 17.10 -14.37 5.50
CA GLU A 261 18.15 -15.38 5.33
C GLU A 261 18.06 -16.11 3.99
N LYS A 262 16.85 -16.25 3.44
CA LYS A 262 16.61 -16.82 2.11
C LYS A 262 16.74 -15.80 0.97
N GLY A 263 17.13 -14.56 1.27
CA GLY A 263 17.35 -13.53 0.29
C GLY A 263 16.11 -12.71 -0.07
N ALA A 264 15.00 -12.83 0.68
CA ALA A 264 13.85 -12.00 0.48
C ALA A 264 14.21 -10.52 0.73
N LEU A 265 13.69 -9.64 -0.13
CA LEU A 265 13.89 -8.20 0.00
C LEU A 265 12.92 -7.67 1.06
N ALA A 266 13.42 -7.30 2.24
CA ALA A 266 12.64 -6.63 3.26
C ALA A 266 12.70 -5.11 3.07
N PHE A 267 11.55 -4.42 3.13
CA PHE A 267 11.52 -2.97 3.04
C PHE A 267 11.84 -2.35 4.41
N PHE A 268 12.79 -1.42 4.42
CA PHE A 268 13.14 -0.67 5.62
C PHE A 268 11.97 0.21 6.06
N GLY A 269 11.66 0.16 7.37
CA GLY A 269 10.62 1.00 7.99
C GLY A 269 9.25 0.35 8.10
N GLU A 270 9.04 -0.85 7.58
CA GLU A 270 7.79 -1.58 7.76
C GLU A 270 7.83 -2.50 8.97
N LYS A 271 6.74 -2.48 9.75
CA LYS A 271 6.55 -3.41 10.87
C LYS A 271 5.94 -4.69 10.33
N TYR A 272 6.73 -5.74 10.26
CA TYR A 272 6.25 -7.08 9.93
C TYR A 272 5.67 -7.76 11.18
N GLY A 273 4.63 -8.56 10.99
CA GLY A 273 4.11 -9.43 12.06
C GLY A 273 5.06 -10.58 12.40
N GLU A 274 4.62 -11.54 13.20
CA GLU A 274 5.39 -12.73 13.56
C GLU A 274 5.65 -13.62 12.33
N GLU A 275 4.73 -13.63 11.37
CA GLU A 275 4.81 -14.33 10.10
C GLU A 275 4.62 -13.39 8.92
N VAL A 276 5.29 -13.70 7.81
CA VAL A 276 5.20 -12.98 6.54
C VAL A 276 4.96 -13.95 5.39
N ARG A 277 4.17 -13.53 4.44
CA ARG A 277 3.93 -14.24 3.20
C ARG A 277 5.01 -13.85 2.19
N VAL A 278 5.89 -14.79 1.86
CA VAL A 278 6.97 -14.60 0.86
C VAL A 278 6.54 -15.18 -0.47
N VAL A 279 6.52 -14.32 -1.49
CA VAL A 279 6.21 -14.71 -2.87
C VAL A 279 7.52 -14.87 -3.64
N SER A 280 7.71 -15.99 -4.30
CA SER A 280 8.87 -16.27 -5.15
C SER A 280 8.42 -16.51 -6.59
N MET A 281 9.10 -15.88 -7.54
CA MET A 281 8.86 -16.01 -8.97
C MET A 281 10.08 -16.71 -9.60
N GLY A 282 9.96 -18.03 -9.87
CA GLY A 282 11.05 -18.85 -10.35
C GLY A 282 12.12 -19.17 -9.29
N CYS A 283 13.17 -19.89 -9.69
CA CYS A 283 14.23 -20.38 -8.79
C CYS A 283 15.18 -19.29 -8.27
N LEU A 284 15.24 -18.13 -8.88
CA LEU A 284 16.25 -17.09 -8.63
C LEU A 284 15.66 -15.73 -8.21
N LEU A 285 14.35 -15.57 -8.24
CA LEU A 285 13.69 -14.31 -7.88
C LEU A 285 13.00 -14.47 -6.53
N TYR A 286 13.69 -14.08 -5.49
CA TYR A 286 13.08 -13.91 -4.18
C TYR A 286 12.54 -12.48 -4.09
N THR A 287 11.23 -12.36 -4.05
CA THR A 287 10.60 -11.07 -3.78
C THR A 287 10.40 -10.90 -2.28
N SER A 288 10.47 -9.67 -1.83
CA SER A 288 10.27 -9.34 -0.44
C SER A 288 8.84 -9.64 0.01
N PRO A 289 8.61 -9.82 1.32
CA PRO A 289 7.29 -9.71 1.88
C PRO A 289 6.75 -8.31 1.56
N SER A 290 5.83 -8.24 0.60
CA SER A 290 5.15 -6.99 0.30
C SER A 290 4.17 -6.66 1.44
N PRO A 291 4.01 -5.39 1.87
CA PRO A 291 2.93 -4.99 2.77
C PRO A 291 1.56 -5.40 2.25
N ARG A 292 1.46 -5.64 0.94
CA ARG A 292 0.26 -6.12 0.25
C ARG A 292 -0.06 -7.58 0.53
N ASP A 293 0.96 -8.35 0.91
CA ASP A 293 0.86 -9.80 1.17
C ASP A 293 0.76 -10.11 2.67
N ARG A 294 0.41 -9.12 3.50
CA ARG A 294 0.11 -9.35 4.91
C ARG A 294 -1.14 -10.20 5.04
N ILE A 295 -1.00 -11.27 5.78
CA ILE A 295 -2.10 -12.12 6.27
C ILE A 295 -2.89 -11.34 7.31
#